data_3b7a828f292a262afa93d710237b874f
#
_entry.id   3b7a828f292a262afa93d710237b874f
#
_cell.length_a   1.000
_cell.length_b   1.000
_cell.length_c   1.000
_cell.angle_alpha   90.00
_cell.angle_beta   90.00
_cell.angle_gamma   90.00
#
_symmetry.space_group_name_H-M   'P 1'
#
loop_
_entity.id
_entity.type
_entity.pdbx_description
1 polymer ?
#
loop_
_entity_poly.entity_id
_entity_poly.type
_entity_poly.pdbx_seq_one_letter_code
_entity_poly.pdbx_strand_id
1 'polypeptide(L)'
;MKFYINAVKSWAPGIENGLDSIVNEKISPKIEFTDPLFRRRFSQITKMTIQVVHDVVEEIPKARNFKILFTSFRGEIEREFAIDKMLIDDKMILPAAFSLSVFNTPIAAATIALKMKGGYSVIYPSQCNFKDALMSAAASVLSGDEKEILFVYADEKIPADYKETLQNYNCNASLLPLAFACILSKDKKDDSLELDTDTLADTPLEFLKTTL
;
A
#
# COMPACT_ATOMS: atom_id res chain seq x y z
N MET A 1 -13.64 -20.18 0.42
CA MET A 1 -14.45 -19.42 1.42
C MET A 1 -14.71 -18.02 0.88
N LYS A 2 -15.89 -17.44 1.16
CA LYS A 2 -16.28 -16.15 0.59
C LYS A 2 -16.12 -15.02 1.60
N PHE A 3 -15.67 -13.87 1.12
CA PHE A 3 -15.63 -12.59 1.82
C PHE A 3 -15.93 -11.45 0.84
N TYR A 4 -16.08 -10.24 1.34
CA TYR A 4 -16.59 -9.12 0.56
C TYR A 4 -15.66 -7.94 0.64
N ILE A 5 -15.53 -7.23 -0.48
CA ILE A 5 -14.78 -5.96 -0.59
C ILE A 5 -15.77 -4.81 -0.70
N ASN A 6 -15.48 -3.74 0.04
CA ASN A 6 -16.20 -2.48 -0.01
C ASN A 6 -15.20 -1.32 -0.13
N ALA A 7 -15.64 -0.22 -0.75
CA ALA A 7 -14.92 1.04 -0.78
C ALA A 7 -13.46 0.92 -1.27
N VAL A 8 -13.26 0.45 -2.48
CA VAL A 8 -11.94 0.41 -3.11
C VAL A 8 -11.54 1.83 -3.52
N LYS A 9 -10.36 2.27 -3.07
CA LYS A 9 -9.72 3.51 -3.50
C LYS A 9 -8.31 3.21 -3.96
N SER A 10 -7.92 3.79 -5.09
CA SER A 10 -6.61 3.56 -5.67
C SER A 10 -5.91 4.87 -6.04
N TRP A 11 -4.61 4.80 -6.11
CA TRP A 11 -3.76 5.78 -6.74
C TRP A 11 -2.85 5.03 -7.73
N ALA A 12 -3.27 5.01 -8.97
CA ALA A 12 -2.64 4.26 -10.05
C ALA A 12 -2.81 5.02 -11.37
N PRO A 13 -2.17 6.18 -11.54
CA PRO A 13 -2.49 7.17 -12.59
C PRO A 13 -2.43 6.59 -14.02
N GLY A 14 -1.59 5.60 -14.28
CA GLY A 14 -1.55 4.93 -15.57
C GLY A 14 -2.76 4.03 -15.83
N ILE A 15 -3.21 3.34 -14.81
CA ILE A 15 -4.32 2.36 -14.87
C ILE A 15 -5.66 3.06 -14.89
N GLU A 16 -5.85 4.08 -14.04
CA GLU A 16 -7.08 4.87 -13.93
C GLU A 16 -7.43 5.58 -15.25
N ASN A 17 -6.45 5.86 -16.09
CA ASN A 17 -6.64 6.44 -17.42
C ASN A 17 -6.75 5.39 -18.55
N GLY A 18 -6.90 4.11 -18.20
CA GLY A 18 -6.96 3.02 -19.19
C GLY A 18 -5.62 2.73 -19.86
N LEU A 19 -4.52 3.22 -19.32
CA LEU A 19 -3.17 2.98 -19.80
C LEU A 19 -2.55 1.80 -19.03
N ASP A 20 -1.90 0.90 -19.75
CA ASP A 20 -1.16 -0.21 -19.11
C ASP A 20 0.21 0.23 -18.56
N SER A 21 0.58 1.50 -18.74
CA SER A 21 1.84 2.07 -18.28
C SER A 21 1.66 3.44 -17.65
N ILE A 22 2.42 3.72 -16.59
CA ILE A 22 2.49 5.05 -15.99
C ILE A 22 3.36 5.95 -16.87
N VAL A 23 2.77 7.05 -17.33
CA VAL A 23 3.45 8.03 -18.18
C VAL A 23 4.54 8.79 -17.39
N ASN A 24 4.41 8.92 -16.07
CA ASN A 24 5.39 9.57 -15.22
C ASN A 24 5.52 8.86 -13.86
N GLU A 25 6.55 8.06 -13.71
CA GLU A 25 6.86 7.29 -12.49
C GLU A 25 7.15 8.17 -11.25
N LYS A 26 7.40 9.47 -11.43
CA LYS A 26 7.73 10.41 -10.34
C LYS A 26 6.50 11.11 -9.76
N ILE A 27 5.33 10.97 -10.37
CA ILE A 27 4.11 11.58 -9.86
C ILE A 27 3.78 10.98 -8.50
N SER A 28 3.39 11.84 -7.56
CA SER A 28 2.83 11.44 -6.27
C SER A 28 1.66 12.35 -5.89
N PRO A 29 0.73 11.87 -5.06
CA PRO A 29 -0.39 12.68 -4.59
C PRO A 29 0.13 13.91 -3.82
N LYS A 30 -0.60 15.01 -3.90
CA LYS A 30 -0.22 16.25 -3.21
C LYS A 30 -0.53 16.21 -1.71
N ILE A 31 -1.51 15.40 -1.28
CA ILE A 31 -1.98 15.26 0.11
C ILE A 31 -2.14 16.60 0.84
N GLU A 32 -2.79 17.57 0.18
CA GLU A 32 -2.91 18.96 0.67
C GLU A 32 -3.70 19.10 1.97
N PHE A 33 -4.47 18.09 2.33
CA PHE A 33 -5.19 17.97 3.62
C PHE A 33 -4.27 17.70 4.82
N THR A 34 -2.97 17.46 4.60
CA THR A 34 -1.98 17.26 5.66
C THR A 34 -1.14 18.52 5.91
N ASP A 35 -0.51 18.61 7.10
CA ASP A 35 0.40 19.69 7.43
C ASP A 35 1.56 19.80 6.41
N PRO A 36 1.87 21.02 5.91
CA PRO A 36 2.92 21.22 4.90
C PRO A 36 4.32 20.76 5.31
N LEU A 37 4.70 20.92 6.58
CA LEU A 37 6.02 20.51 7.08
C LEU A 37 6.08 18.99 7.20
N PHE A 38 4.98 18.36 7.57
CA PHE A 38 4.83 16.92 7.67
C PHE A 38 4.97 16.27 6.28
N ARG A 39 4.19 16.72 5.28
CA ARG A 39 4.18 16.13 3.93
C ARG A 39 5.47 16.29 3.12
N ARG A 40 6.29 17.32 3.42
CA ARG A 40 7.58 17.52 2.73
C ARG A 40 8.60 16.41 3.00
N ARG A 41 8.42 15.66 4.08
CA ARG A 41 9.34 14.62 4.53
C ARG A 41 9.04 13.25 3.93
N PHE A 42 7.90 13.10 3.24
CA PHE A 42 7.41 11.80 2.77
C PHE A 42 7.88 11.47 1.37
N SER A 43 8.21 10.20 1.21
CA SER A 43 8.45 9.51 -0.06
C SER A 43 7.18 9.41 -0.90
N GLN A 44 7.32 8.88 -2.12
CA GLN A 44 6.19 8.59 -2.99
C GLN A 44 5.24 7.56 -2.36
N ILE A 45 5.77 6.42 -1.88
CA ILE A 45 4.96 5.37 -1.27
C ILE A 45 4.17 5.88 -0.05
N THR A 46 4.81 6.66 0.82
CA THR A 46 4.14 7.23 2.00
C THR A 46 2.99 8.17 1.58
N LYS A 47 3.19 9.02 0.58
CA LYS A 47 2.13 9.91 0.08
C LYS A 47 0.98 9.16 -0.55
N MET A 48 1.28 8.13 -1.35
CA MET A 48 0.25 7.27 -1.96
C MET A 48 -0.57 6.54 -0.90
N THR A 49 0.09 5.97 0.11
CA THR A 49 -0.57 5.29 1.24
C THR A 49 -1.51 6.25 2.00
N ILE A 50 -1.04 7.46 2.31
CA ILE A 50 -1.88 8.48 2.98
C ILE A 50 -3.09 8.82 2.13
N GLN A 51 -2.91 9.00 0.80
CA GLN A 51 -4.00 9.36 -0.10
C GLN A 51 -5.09 8.30 -0.14
N VAL A 52 -4.74 7.04 -0.41
CA VAL A 52 -5.75 5.98 -0.56
C VAL A 52 -6.48 5.67 0.74
N VAL A 53 -5.78 5.75 1.88
CA VAL A 53 -6.42 5.60 3.19
C VAL A 53 -7.35 6.78 3.50
N HIS A 54 -6.93 8.01 3.18
CA HIS A 54 -7.77 9.20 3.30
C HIS A 54 -9.06 9.04 2.50
N ASP A 55 -8.97 8.63 1.24
CA ASP A 55 -10.13 8.55 0.35
C ASP A 55 -11.15 7.49 0.83
N VAL A 56 -10.68 6.37 1.41
CA VAL A 56 -11.56 5.40 2.08
C VAL A 56 -12.22 6.00 3.31
N VAL A 57 -11.46 6.74 4.12
CA VAL A 57 -11.97 7.34 5.37
C VAL A 57 -12.96 8.48 5.10
N GLU A 58 -12.78 9.24 4.03
CA GLU A 58 -13.75 10.28 3.63
C GLU A 58 -15.07 9.65 3.18
N GLU A 59 -15.03 8.53 2.46
CA GLU A 59 -16.24 7.81 2.07
C GLU A 59 -16.88 7.06 3.25
N ILE A 60 -16.07 6.42 4.09
CA ILE A 60 -16.51 5.61 5.23
C ILE A 60 -15.80 6.08 6.51
N PRO A 61 -16.29 7.13 7.19
CA PRO A 61 -15.62 7.73 8.36
C PRO A 61 -15.35 6.77 9.51
N LYS A 62 -16.19 5.73 9.69
CA LYS A 62 -15.98 4.70 10.71
C LYS A 62 -14.73 3.87 10.49
N ALA A 63 -14.18 3.84 9.27
CA ALA A 63 -12.94 3.14 8.94
C ALA A 63 -11.73 3.65 9.73
N ARG A 64 -11.80 4.85 10.35
CA ARG A 64 -10.79 5.33 11.31
C ARG A 64 -10.58 4.42 12.50
N ASN A 65 -11.56 3.59 12.82
CA ASN A 65 -11.50 2.66 13.95
C ASN A 65 -11.18 1.22 13.53
N PHE A 66 -11.05 0.95 12.23
CA PHE A 66 -10.72 -0.39 11.75
C PHE A 66 -9.24 -0.68 11.95
N LYS A 67 -8.93 -1.91 12.24
CA LYS A 67 -7.57 -2.41 12.16
C LYS A 67 -7.10 -2.36 10.71
N ILE A 68 -5.85 -1.99 10.52
CA ILE A 68 -5.25 -1.91 9.19
C ILE A 68 -4.32 -3.11 9.01
N LEU A 69 -4.38 -3.76 7.86
CA LEU A 69 -3.35 -4.65 7.39
C LEU A 69 -2.68 -4.00 6.18
N PHE A 70 -1.43 -3.61 6.36
CA PHE A 70 -0.60 -3.02 5.32
C PHE A 70 0.34 -4.04 4.73
N THR A 71 0.49 -4.03 3.41
CA THR A 71 1.47 -4.84 2.70
C THR A 71 2.17 -4.01 1.61
N SER A 72 3.42 -4.34 1.38
CA SER A 72 4.27 -3.81 0.31
C SER A 72 5.29 -4.89 -0.04
N PHE A 73 5.81 -4.89 -1.25
CA PHE A 73 6.90 -5.79 -1.61
C PHE A 73 8.27 -5.16 -1.36
N ARG A 74 8.34 -3.83 -1.37
CA ARG A 74 9.60 -3.10 -1.39
C ARG A 74 9.73 -2.03 -0.30
N GLY A 75 8.62 -1.62 0.32
CA GLY A 75 8.65 -0.56 1.33
C GLY A 75 9.21 0.75 0.79
N GLU A 76 9.99 1.44 1.59
CA GLU A 76 10.66 2.73 1.29
C GLU A 76 11.93 2.54 0.45
N ILE A 77 11.89 1.76 -0.63
CA ILE A 77 13.06 1.33 -1.39
C ILE A 77 13.89 2.50 -1.97
N GLU A 78 13.25 3.58 -2.42
CA GLU A 78 13.96 4.78 -2.91
C GLU A 78 14.76 5.46 -1.79
N ARG A 79 14.22 5.48 -0.60
CA ARG A 79 14.88 6.06 0.57
C ARG A 79 16.00 5.15 1.08
N GLU A 80 15.76 3.85 1.17
CA GLU A 80 16.79 2.88 1.54
C GLU A 80 17.99 2.97 0.59
N PHE A 81 17.75 2.98 -0.71
CA PHE A 81 18.78 3.16 -1.72
C PHE A 81 19.58 4.45 -1.54
N ALA A 82 18.91 5.57 -1.26
CA ALA A 82 19.59 6.84 -1.01
C ALA A 82 20.46 6.82 0.26
N ILE A 83 20.01 6.12 1.30
CA ILE A 83 20.77 5.93 2.55
C ILE A 83 21.98 5.04 2.31
N ASP A 84 21.84 3.95 1.58
CA ASP A 84 22.93 3.05 1.24
C ASP A 84 24.02 3.79 0.46
N LYS A 85 23.64 4.62 -0.50
CA LYS A 85 24.60 5.49 -1.20
C LYS A 85 25.33 6.44 -0.26
N MET A 86 24.64 7.15 0.62
CA MET A 86 25.30 8.02 1.62
C MET A 86 26.27 7.23 2.49
N LEU A 87 25.90 6.02 2.91
CA LEU A 87 26.77 5.17 3.73
C LEU A 87 28.03 4.73 2.97
N ILE A 88 27.88 4.36 1.71
CA ILE A 88 28.99 3.88 0.88
C ILE A 88 29.92 5.04 0.50
N ASP A 89 29.37 6.14 0.01
CA ASP A 89 30.13 7.25 -0.55
C ASP A 89 30.64 8.19 0.54
N ASP A 90 29.79 8.62 1.46
CA ASP A 90 30.07 9.64 2.46
C ASP A 90 30.45 9.07 3.84
N LYS A 91 30.31 7.74 4.05
CA LYS A 91 30.49 7.08 5.34
C LYS A 91 29.62 7.68 6.46
N MET A 92 28.48 8.24 6.10
CA MET A 92 27.59 8.94 7.01
C MET A 92 26.12 8.58 6.74
N ILE A 93 25.31 8.61 7.78
CA ILE A 93 23.86 8.46 7.69
C ILE A 93 23.19 9.64 8.40
N LEU A 94 22.22 10.27 7.76
CA LEU A 94 21.39 11.29 8.38
C LEU A 94 20.30 10.61 9.22
N PRO A 95 20.25 10.84 10.55
CA PRO A 95 19.26 10.19 11.43
C PRO A 95 17.81 10.40 10.99
N ALA A 96 17.49 11.59 10.47
CA ALA A 96 16.15 11.90 9.99
C ALA A 96 15.77 11.11 8.71
N ALA A 97 16.73 10.78 7.85
CA ALA A 97 16.49 9.94 6.68
C ALA A 97 16.29 8.48 7.11
N PHE A 98 17.19 7.99 7.97
CA PHE A 98 17.13 6.63 8.50
C PHE A 98 15.81 6.33 9.25
N SER A 99 15.34 7.25 10.08
CA SER A 99 14.09 7.06 10.86
C SER A 99 12.84 6.91 9.99
N LEU A 100 12.90 7.30 8.72
CA LEU A 100 11.79 7.21 7.77
C LEU A 100 12.00 6.14 6.68
N SER A 101 13.08 5.34 6.74
CA SER A 101 13.33 4.27 5.77
C SER A 101 12.73 2.91 6.17
N VAL A 102 12.19 2.81 7.37
CA VAL A 102 11.65 1.54 7.86
C VAL A 102 10.38 1.15 7.12
N PHE A 103 10.21 -0.14 6.91
CA PHE A 103 9.15 -0.72 6.08
C PHE A 103 7.72 -0.29 6.46
N ASN A 104 7.47 -0.02 7.73
CA ASN A 104 6.16 0.42 8.21
C ASN A 104 5.94 1.94 8.17
N THR A 105 6.91 2.74 7.72
CA THR A 105 6.78 4.22 7.63
C THR A 105 5.52 4.66 6.88
N PRO A 106 5.16 4.09 5.71
CA PRO A 106 4.00 4.54 4.97
C PRO A 106 2.70 4.47 5.79
N ILE A 107 2.46 3.33 6.42
CA ILE A 107 1.23 3.13 7.18
C ILE A 107 1.27 3.84 8.55
N ALA A 108 2.42 3.91 9.20
CA ALA A 108 2.58 4.69 10.44
C ALA A 108 2.29 6.17 10.19
N ALA A 109 2.82 6.75 9.11
CA ALA A 109 2.54 8.12 8.72
C ALA A 109 1.05 8.34 8.41
N ALA A 110 0.40 7.41 7.71
CA ALA A 110 -1.03 7.48 7.42
C ALA A 110 -1.86 7.45 8.72
N THR A 111 -1.53 6.57 9.68
CA THR A 111 -2.25 6.51 10.96
C THR A 111 -2.14 7.80 11.76
N ILE A 112 -0.97 8.44 11.74
CA ILE A 112 -0.75 9.73 12.42
C ILE A 112 -1.51 10.84 11.69
N ALA A 113 -1.35 10.97 10.38
CA ALA A 113 -1.96 12.03 9.57
C ALA A 113 -3.48 12.03 9.66
N LEU A 114 -4.09 10.84 9.64
CA LEU A 114 -5.54 10.65 9.57
C LEU A 114 -6.18 10.33 10.92
N LYS A 115 -5.38 10.31 12.01
CA LYS A 115 -5.83 10.01 13.36
C LYS A 115 -6.57 8.67 13.46
N MET A 116 -6.01 7.64 12.79
CA MET A 116 -6.55 6.29 12.85
C MET A 116 -6.39 5.69 14.24
N LYS A 117 -7.36 4.89 14.70
CA LYS A 117 -7.42 4.38 16.08
C LYS A 117 -7.37 2.86 16.18
N GLY A 118 -7.60 2.14 15.08
CA GLY A 118 -7.69 0.68 15.08
C GLY A 118 -6.36 -0.04 15.19
N GLY A 119 -5.24 0.68 15.07
CA GLY A 119 -3.91 0.08 14.98
C GLY A 119 -3.64 -0.54 13.60
N TYR A 120 -2.42 -1.04 13.41
CA TYR A 120 -2.04 -1.69 12.15
C TYR A 120 -1.14 -2.90 12.37
N SER A 121 -1.19 -3.81 11.41
CA SER A 121 -0.22 -4.89 11.21
C SER A 121 0.43 -4.72 9.86
N VAL A 122 1.68 -5.14 9.73
CA VAL A 122 2.42 -5.10 8.48
C VAL A 122 2.78 -6.51 8.08
N ILE A 123 2.50 -6.89 6.84
CA ILE A 123 2.88 -8.17 6.26
C ILE A 123 3.82 -7.93 5.11
N TYR A 124 4.98 -8.56 5.18
CA TYR A 124 5.92 -8.68 4.07
C TYR A 124 5.72 -10.06 3.44
N PRO A 125 5.08 -10.13 2.26
CA PRO A 125 4.79 -11.42 1.65
C PRO A 125 6.06 -12.06 1.08
N SER A 126 6.26 -13.34 1.36
CA SER A 126 7.38 -14.11 0.83
C SER A 126 7.34 -14.15 -0.70
N GLN A 127 8.49 -14.01 -1.34
CA GLN A 127 8.62 -14.11 -2.80
C GLN A 127 7.65 -13.24 -3.60
N CYS A 128 7.28 -12.07 -3.06
CA CYS A 128 6.29 -11.16 -3.66
C CYS A 128 4.93 -11.83 -3.90
N ASN A 129 4.52 -12.75 -3.04
CA ASN A 129 3.23 -13.43 -3.16
C ASN A 129 2.12 -12.55 -2.57
N PHE A 130 1.51 -11.73 -3.40
CA PHE A 130 0.40 -10.84 -3.01
C PHE A 130 -0.78 -11.61 -2.41
N LYS A 131 -1.06 -12.80 -2.94
CA LYS A 131 -2.14 -13.66 -2.48
C LYS A 131 -2.02 -14.01 -1.00
N ASP A 132 -0.80 -14.21 -0.48
CA ASP A 132 -0.58 -14.51 0.93
C ASP A 132 -0.97 -13.34 1.84
N ALA A 133 -0.66 -12.10 1.43
CA ALA A 133 -1.05 -10.92 2.18
C ALA A 133 -2.57 -10.71 2.16
N LEU A 134 -3.20 -10.89 1.00
CA LEU A 134 -4.65 -10.79 0.86
C LEU A 134 -5.37 -11.91 1.64
N MET A 135 -4.84 -13.12 1.61
CA MET A 135 -5.34 -14.25 2.40
C MET A 135 -5.24 -13.98 3.91
N SER A 136 -4.15 -13.38 4.36
CA SER A 136 -3.98 -13.02 5.77
C SER A 136 -5.00 -11.98 6.22
N ALA A 137 -5.32 -11.00 5.35
CA ALA A 137 -6.37 -10.02 5.60
C ALA A 137 -7.76 -10.68 5.63
N ALA A 138 -8.04 -11.56 4.66
CA ALA A 138 -9.30 -12.31 4.60
C ALA A 138 -9.48 -13.21 5.83
N ALA A 139 -8.42 -13.88 6.29
CA ALA A 139 -8.46 -14.73 7.48
C ALA A 139 -8.88 -13.95 8.72
N SER A 140 -8.44 -12.70 8.89
CA SER A 140 -8.82 -11.86 10.04
C SER A 140 -10.32 -11.60 10.13
N VAL A 141 -11.02 -11.46 9.00
CA VAL A 141 -12.47 -11.25 8.97
C VAL A 141 -13.23 -12.59 8.97
N LEU A 142 -12.70 -13.62 8.34
CA LEU A 142 -13.33 -14.94 8.25
C LEU A 142 -13.30 -15.68 9.60
N SER A 143 -12.22 -15.53 10.39
CA SER A 143 -12.14 -16.08 11.75
C SER A 143 -13.13 -15.40 12.71
N GLY A 144 -13.55 -14.18 12.40
CA GLY A 144 -14.44 -13.38 13.24
C GLY A 144 -13.71 -12.55 14.29
N ASP A 145 -12.38 -12.51 14.25
CA ASP A 145 -11.58 -11.63 15.12
C ASP A 145 -11.85 -10.15 14.84
N GLU A 146 -12.05 -9.84 13.56
CA GLU A 146 -12.42 -8.50 13.10
C GLU A 146 -13.68 -8.58 12.23
N LYS A 147 -14.62 -7.64 12.42
CA LYS A 147 -15.81 -7.55 11.55
C LYS A 147 -15.47 -6.93 10.20
N GLU A 148 -14.63 -5.92 10.21
CA GLU A 148 -14.17 -5.19 9.05
C GLU A 148 -12.68 -4.83 9.26
N ILE A 149 -11.87 -4.98 8.22
CA ILE A 149 -10.46 -4.61 8.22
C ILE A 149 -10.17 -3.71 7.04
N LEU A 150 -9.31 -2.73 7.22
CA LEU A 150 -8.78 -1.91 6.13
C LEU A 150 -7.52 -2.59 5.58
N PHE A 151 -7.61 -3.13 4.37
CA PHE A 151 -6.47 -3.70 3.65
C PHE A 151 -5.85 -2.63 2.77
N VAL A 152 -4.53 -2.45 2.89
CA VAL A 152 -3.78 -1.41 2.18
C VAL A 152 -2.55 -2.02 1.54
N TYR A 153 -2.39 -1.76 0.25
CA TYR A 153 -1.19 -2.08 -0.52
C TYR A 153 -0.56 -0.81 -1.07
N ALA A 154 0.75 -0.72 -1.05
CA ALA A 154 1.48 0.33 -1.76
C ALA A 154 2.89 -0.11 -2.12
N ASP A 155 3.32 0.23 -3.33
CA ASP A 155 4.71 0.16 -3.77
C ASP A 155 5.05 1.40 -4.61
N GLU A 156 6.23 1.96 -4.38
CA GLU A 156 6.74 3.08 -5.16
C GLU A 156 7.57 2.62 -6.37
N LYS A 157 8.00 3.57 -7.19
CA LYS A 157 8.92 3.27 -8.29
C LYS A 157 10.22 2.66 -7.77
N ILE A 158 10.86 1.89 -8.61
CA ILE A 158 12.12 1.22 -8.29
C ILE A 158 13.29 2.09 -8.73
N PRO A 159 14.34 2.27 -7.91
CA PRO A 159 15.58 2.90 -8.34
C PRO A 159 16.13 2.26 -9.61
N ALA A 160 16.65 3.08 -10.53
CA ALA A 160 17.11 2.59 -11.83
C ALA A 160 18.20 1.50 -11.70
N ASP A 161 19.06 1.63 -10.70
CA ASP A 161 20.16 0.70 -10.43
C ASP A 161 19.67 -0.69 -10.00
N TYR A 162 18.42 -0.81 -9.49
CA TYR A 162 17.81 -2.08 -9.10
C TYR A 162 16.96 -2.72 -10.19
N LYS A 163 16.67 -2.02 -11.30
CA LYS A 163 15.76 -2.53 -12.34
C LYS A 163 16.25 -3.84 -12.95
N GLU A 164 17.53 -3.97 -13.25
CA GLU A 164 18.11 -5.19 -13.81
C GLU A 164 18.10 -6.35 -12.82
N THR A 165 18.42 -6.10 -11.57
CA THR A 165 18.41 -7.11 -10.51
C THR A 165 17.01 -7.65 -10.28
N LEU A 166 16.00 -6.78 -10.28
CA LEU A 166 14.61 -7.17 -10.03
C LEU A 166 13.94 -7.87 -11.22
N GLN A 167 14.40 -7.64 -12.46
CA GLN A 167 13.95 -8.40 -13.62
C GLN A 167 14.36 -9.89 -13.54
N ASN A 168 15.45 -10.18 -12.85
CA ASN A 168 15.93 -11.54 -12.61
C ASN A 168 15.27 -12.23 -11.41
N TYR A 169 14.57 -11.45 -10.57
CA TYR A 169 13.76 -11.99 -9.49
C TYR A 169 12.36 -12.31 -10.03
N ASN A 170 11.90 -13.52 -9.82
CA ASN A 170 10.54 -14.00 -10.16
C ASN A 170 9.48 -13.31 -9.25
N CYS A 171 9.49 -11.98 -9.25
CA CYS A 171 8.56 -11.17 -8.47
C CYS A 171 7.51 -10.61 -9.42
N ASN A 172 6.29 -11.13 -9.35
CA ASN A 172 5.13 -10.64 -10.11
C ASN A 172 4.62 -9.27 -9.61
N ALA A 173 5.45 -8.54 -8.88
CA ALA A 173 5.15 -7.19 -8.43
C ALA A 173 5.11 -6.24 -9.63
N SER A 174 4.15 -5.33 -9.64
CA SER A 174 4.15 -4.24 -10.60
C SER A 174 5.44 -3.42 -10.45
N LEU A 175 6.10 -3.13 -11.55
CA LEU A 175 7.23 -2.19 -11.58
C LEU A 175 6.77 -0.73 -11.50
N LEU A 176 5.46 -0.51 -11.59
CA LEU A 176 4.83 0.80 -11.57
C LEU A 176 4.47 1.20 -10.14
N PRO A 177 4.56 2.49 -9.79
CA PRO A 177 3.99 2.99 -8.56
C PRO A 177 2.49 2.68 -8.51
N LEU A 178 2.07 2.05 -7.44
CA LEU A 178 0.69 1.61 -7.26
C LEU A 178 0.35 1.61 -5.78
N ALA A 179 -0.79 2.18 -5.43
CA ALA A 179 -1.36 2.03 -4.10
C ALA A 179 -2.87 1.85 -4.19
N PHE A 180 -3.43 1.07 -3.27
CA PHE A 180 -4.86 1.00 -3.06
C PHE A 180 -5.19 0.67 -1.61
N ALA A 181 -6.40 1.01 -1.22
CA ALA A 181 -6.99 0.64 0.05
C ALA A 181 -8.42 0.16 -0.16
N CYS A 182 -8.83 -0.87 0.55
CA CYS A 182 -10.20 -1.37 0.52
C CYS A 182 -10.62 -1.92 1.87
N ILE A 183 -11.93 -1.98 2.12
CA ILE A 183 -12.48 -2.59 3.32
C ILE A 183 -12.88 -4.02 3.02
N LEU A 184 -12.33 -4.97 3.78
CA LEU A 184 -12.73 -6.37 3.75
C LEU A 184 -13.74 -6.64 4.86
N SER A 185 -14.75 -7.46 4.58
CA SER A 185 -15.73 -7.92 5.56
C SER A 185 -16.19 -9.35 5.27
N LYS A 186 -16.66 -10.05 6.30
CA LYS A 186 -17.33 -11.34 6.15
C LYS A 186 -18.78 -11.16 5.68
N ASP A 187 -19.39 -10.05 6.05
CA ASP A 187 -20.80 -9.78 5.78
C ASP A 187 -20.95 -9.04 4.45
N LYS A 188 -21.89 -9.52 3.62
CA LYS A 188 -22.26 -8.85 2.38
C LYS A 188 -22.98 -7.54 2.69
N LYS A 189 -22.60 -6.49 1.95
CA LYS A 189 -23.33 -5.21 1.90
C LYS A 189 -23.85 -4.99 0.50
N ASP A 190 -24.72 -3.99 0.34
CA ASP A 190 -25.31 -3.67 -0.95
C ASP A 190 -24.19 -3.38 -2.01
N ASP A 191 -23.64 -2.93 -2.58
CA ASP A 191 -22.56 -2.69 -3.54
C ASP A 191 -21.22 -3.39 -3.26
N SER A 192 -21.21 -4.48 -2.45
CA SER A 192 -19.97 -5.19 -2.18
C SER A 192 -19.61 -6.22 -3.27
N LEU A 193 -18.34 -6.26 -3.64
CA LEU A 193 -17.78 -7.28 -4.50
C LEU A 193 -17.49 -8.56 -3.70
N GLU A 194 -18.01 -9.70 -4.16
CA GLU A 194 -17.73 -11.00 -3.56
C GLU A 194 -16.42 -11.57 -4.10
N LEU A 195 -15.54 -12.00 -3.20
CA LEU A 195 -14.35 -12.77 -3.53
C LEU A 195 -14.37 -14.15 -2.88
N ASP A 196 -13.72 -15.11 -3.55
CA ASP A 196 -13.49 -16.43 -2.99
C ASP A 196 -11.99 -16.64 -2.74
N THR A 197 -11.65 -17.22 -1.58
CA THR A 197 -10.27 -17.53 -1.20
C THR A 197 -9.55 -18.43 -2.22
N ASP A 198 -10.29 -19.22 -2.97
CA ASP A 198 -9.72 -20.16 -3.93
C ASP A 198 -9.35 -19.50 -5.27
N THR A 199 -9.89 -18.30 -5.54
CA THR A 199 -9.72 -17.58 -6.80
C THR A 199 -9.17 -16.17 -6.60
N LEU A 200 -8.33 -15.96 -5.59
CA LEU A 200 -7.71 -14.67 -5.33
C LEU A 200 -6.70 -14.30 -6.42
N ALA A 201 -6.61 -13.02 -6.73
CA ALA A 201 -5.64 -12.46 -7.64
C ALA A 201 -4.20 -12.74 -7.16
N ASP A 202 -3.33 -13.10 -8.08
CA ASP A 202 -1.92 -13.39 -7.79
C ASP A 202 -1.08 -12.13 -7.67
N THR A 203 -1.53 -11.02 -8.28
CA THR A 203 -0.82 -9.75 -8.28
C THR A 203 -1.68 -8.58 -7.81
N PRO A 204 -1.07 -7.51 -7.24
CA PRO A 204 -1.80 -6.30 -6.85
C PRO A 204 -2.50 -5.61 -8.03
N LEU A 205 -1.88 -5.65 -9.21
CA LEU A 205 -2.43 -5.05 -10.42
C LEU A 205 -3.67 -5.80 -10.91
N GLU A 206 -3.63 -7.12 -10.91
CA GLU A 206 -4.76 -7.97 -11.26
C GLU A 206 -5.91 -7.76 -10.28
N PHE A 207 -5.62 -7.73 -8.98
CA PHE A 207 -6.60 -7.43 -7.95
C PHE A 207 -7.29 -6.08 -8.21
N LEU A 208 -6.51 -5.04 -8.46
CA LEU A 208 -7.07 -3.71 -8.73
C LEU A 208 -7.94 -3.69 -9.99
N LYS A 209 -7.50 -4.30 -11.09
CA LYS A 209 -8.29 -4.40 -12.34
C LYS A 209 -9.60 -5.17 -12.16
N THR A 210 -9.65 -6.10 -11.21
CA THR A 210 -10.87 -6.88 -10.92
C THR A 210 -11.84 -6.12 -10.02
N THR A 211 -11.34 -5.16 -9.23
CA THR A 211 -12.12 -4.47 -8.19
C THR A 211 -12.55 -3.05 -8.57
N LEU A 212 -12.01 -2.47 -9.64
CA LEU A 212 -12.41 -1.20 -10.23
C LEU A 212 -13.42 -1.39 -11.34
#